data_beff163dbab6f1bbc76917e2048c8ca9
#
_entry.id   beff163dbab6f1bbc76917e2048c8ca9
#
_cell.length_a   1.000
_cell.length_b   1.000
_cell.length_c   1.000
_cell.angle_alpha   90.00
_cell.angle_beta   90.00
_cell.angle_gamma   90.00
#
_symmetry.space_group_name_H-M   'P 1'
#
loop_
_entity.id
_entity.type
_entity.pdbx_description
1 polymer ?
#
loop_
_entity_poly.entity_id
_entity_poly.type
_entity_poly.pdbx_seq_one_letter_code
_entity_poly.pdbx_strand_id
1 'polypeptide(L)'
;LAFLETGPAHAGQHLVDSDQAKTQIGDVVLSRKGEDIVAYFLASAFDDADQGITHVIRGEDLFDFTSVQVILQHLFDLPTPTYHHHPLIRDDQGKRLAKRDDARAIAKYRAEGATPADIRRMVGLPNP
;
A
#
# COMPACT_ATOMS: atom_id res chain seq x y z
N LEU A 1 -3.03 -4.83 -19.28
CA LEU A 1 -3.67 -4.89 -17.95
C LEU A 1 -3.92 -3.47 -17.45
N ALA A 2 -4.84 -3.29 -16.51
CA ALA A 2 -5.13 -1.97 -15.95
C ALA A 2 -5.64 -2.11 -14.50
N PHE A 3 -5.47 -1.04 -13.71
CA PHE A 3 -6.08 -0.90 -12.40
C PHE A 3 -6.63 0.52 -12.20
N LEU A 4 -7.60 0.68 -11.31
CA LEU A 4 -8.13 1.97 -10.92
C LEU A 4 -7.46 2.46 -9.63
N GLU A 5 -6.91 3.68 -9.68
CA GLU A 5 -6.33 4.39 -8.55
C GLU A 5 -7.23 5.57 -8.15
N THR A 6 -7.52 5.71 -6.87
CA THR A 6 -8.37 6.78 -6.31
C THR A 6 -7.65 7.69 -5.32
N GLY A 7 -6.38 7.41 -5.02
CA GLY A 7 -5.54 8.25 -4.15
C GLY A 7 -5.19 9.59 -4.81
N PRO A 8 -4.97 10.65 -4.02
CA PRO A 8 -4.89 12.02 -4.52
C PRO A 8 -3.70 12.29 -5.45
N ALA A 9 -2.59 11.56 -5.32
CA ALA A 9 -1.38 11.79 -6.12
C ALA A 9 -1.46 11.16 -7.51
N HIS A 10 -2.23 10.07 -7.67
CA HIS A 10 -2.19 9.23 -8.87
C HIS A 10 -3.59 8.85 -9.38
N ALA A 11 -4.63 9.61 -9.03
CA ALA A 11 -6.01 9.28 -9.37
C ALA A 11 -6.21 9.04 -10.87
N GLY A 12 -6.88 7.94 -11.23
CA GLY A 12 -7.20 7.58 -12.60
C GLY A 12 -6.98 6.11 -12.91
N GLN A 13 -7.17 5.76 -14.18
CA GLN A 13 -6.89 4.42 -14.68
C GLN A 13 -5.42 4.32 -15.11
N HIS A 14 -4.71 3.34 -14.57
CA HIS A 14 -3.32 3.06 -14.90
C HIS A 14 -3.22 1.81 -15.76
N LEU A 15 -2.51 1.94 -16.89
CA LEU A 15 -2.18 0.79 -17.73
C LEU A 15 -0.91 0.13 -17.21
N VAL A 16 -0.93 -1.19 -17.17
CA VAL A 16 0.23 -2.02 -16.86
C VAL A 16 0.72 -2.67 -18.13
N ASP A 17 1.82 -2.15 -18.66
CA ASP A 17 2.51 -2.68 -19.83
C ASP A 17 3.57 -3.69 -19.38
N SER A 18 3.62 -4.84 -20.05
CA SER A 18 4.58 -5.91 -19.75
C SER A 18 6.03 -5.48 -19.96
N ASP A 19 6.31 -4.65 -20.98
CA ASP A 19 7.68 -4.21 -21.26
C ASP A 19 8.13 -3.12 -20.28
N GLN A 20 7.23 -2.24 -19.88
CA GLN A 20 7.46 -1.28 -18.81
C GLN A 20 7.70 -2.00 -17.47
N ALA A 21 6.91 -3.03 -17.17
CA ALA A 21 7.10 -3.83 -15.96
C ALA A 21 8.49 -4.50 -15.92
N LYS A 22 8.93 -5.09 -17.02
CA LYS A 22 10.27 -5.72 -17.12
C LYS A 22 11.41 -4.73 -16.90
N THR A 23 11.28 -3.52 -17.42
CA THR A 23 12.35 -2.51 -17.38
C THR A 23 12.39 -1.72 -16.08
N GLN A 24 11.25 -1.45 -15.46
CA GLN A 24 11.15 -0.62 -14.25
C GLN A 24 11.17 -1.45 -12.96
N ILE A 25 10.60 -2.64 -12.97
CA ILE A 25 10.47 -3.47 -11.78
C ILE A 25 11.56 -4.54 -11.72
N GLY A 26 11.87 -5.18 -12.88
CA GLY A 26 12.83 -6.28 -12.96
C GLY A 26 12.33 -7.54 -12.26
N ASP A 27 13.28 -8.28 -11.66
CA ASP A 27 12.97 -9.53 -10.96
C ASP A 27 12.27 -9.27 -9.62
N VAL A 28 11.16 -9.97 -9.39
CA VAL A 28 10.38 -9.88 -8.16
C VAL A 28 10.53 -11.17 -7.34
N VAL A 29 10.90 -11.03 -6.08
CA VAL A 29 10.98 -12.16 -5.15
C VAL A 29 9.57 -12.58 -4.76
N LEU A 30 9.16 -13.80 -5.11
CA LEU A 30 7.86 -14.37 -4.78
C LEU A 30 7.89 -15.34 -3.59
N SER A 31 9.07 -15.93 -3.31
CA SER A 31 9.28 -16.81 -2.15
C SER A 31 10.75 -16.82 -1.76
N ARG A 32 11.05 -17.28 -0.54
CA ARG A 32 12.44 -17.54 -0.12
C ARG A 32 12.85 -18.97 -0.41
N LYS A 33 14.03 -19.13 -1.00
CA LYS A 33 14.59 -20.45 -1.27
C LYS A 33 14.83 -21.22 0.02
N GLY A 34 14.27 -22.43 0.11
CA GLY A 34 14.46 -23.34 1.24
C GLY A 34 13.64 -23.03 2.49
N GLU A 35 12.72 -22.09 2.40
CA GLU A 35 11.75 -21.75 3.45
C GLU A 35 10.33 -21.76 2.84
N ASP A 36 9.34 -22.25 3.58
CA ASP A 36 7.93 -22.18 3.18
C ASP A 36 7.36 -20.77 3.43
N ILE A 37 8.11 -19.74 2.98
CA ILE A 37 7.76 -18.34 3.15
C ILE A 37 7.43 -17.73 1.80
N VAL A 38 6.20 -17.28 1.66
CA VAL A 38 5.70 -16.53 0.50
C VAL A 38 6.00 -15.05 0.70
N ALA A 39 6.50 -14.38 -0.34
CA ALA A 39 6.77 -12.95 -0.28
C ALA A 39 5.47 -12.13 -0.33
N TYR A 40 5.53 -10.90 0.20
CA TYR A 40 4.38 -10.01 0.38
C TYR A 40 3.49 -9.86 -0.86
N PHE A 41 4.09 -9.62 -2.03
CA PHE A 41 3.30 -9.35 -3.24
C PHE A 41 2.45 -10.54 -3.68
N LEU A 42 3.00 -11.76 -3.56
CA LEU A 42 2.27 -12.97 -3.90
C LEU A 42 1.22 -13.27 -2.82
N ALA A 43 1.60 -13.22 -1.54
CA ALA A 43 0.69 -13.46 -0.43
C ALA A 43 -0.50 -12.50 -0.47
N SER A 44 -0.25 -11.19 -0.58
CA SER A 44 -1.33 -10.19 -0.59
C SER A 44 -2.28 -10.33 -1.78
N ALA A 45 -1.78 -10.69 -2.97
CA ALA A 45 -2.64 -10.88 -4.13
C ALA A 45 -3.64 -12.04 -3.92
N PHE A 46 -3.19 -13.15 -3.32
CA PHE A 46 -4.04 -14.30 -3.03
C PHE A 46 -4.97 -14.05 -1.84
N ASP A 47 -4.44 -13.51 -0.74
CA ASP A 47 -5.21 -13.27 0.48
C ASP A 47 -6.33 -12.25 0.24
N ASP A 48 -6.05 -11.17 -0.51
CA ASP A 48 -7.05 -10.17 -0.87
C ASP A 48 -8.15 -10.78 -1.75
N ALA A 49 -7.80 -11.63 -2.69
CA ALA A 49 -8.77 -12.30 -3.55
C ALA A 49 -9.63 -13.32 -2.78
N ASP A 50 -9.01 -14.15 -1.94
CA ASP A 50 -9.70 -15.16 -1.12
C ASP A 50 -10.67 -14.51 -0.12
N GLN A 51 -10.31 -13.36 0.43
CA GLN A 51 -11.15 -12.58 1.35
C GLN A 51 -12.17 -11.68 0.64
N GLY A 52 -12.18 -11.62 -0.70
CA GLY A 52 -13.10 -10.79 -1.48
C GLY A 52 -12.86 -9.29 -1.28
N ILE A 53 -11.60 -8.88 -1.08
CA ILE A 53 -11.23 -7.48 -0.93
C ILE A 53 -11.48 -6.72 -2.25
N THR A 54 -12.28 -5.69 -2.18
CA THR A 54 -12.63 -4.85 -3.34
C THR A 54 -11.81 -3.56 -3.43
N HIS A 55 -11.26 -3.11 -2.30
CA HIS A 55 -10.48 -1.87 -2.21
C HIS A 55 -9.24 -2.09 -1.35
N VAL A 56 -8.07 -1.75 -1.88
CA VAL A 56 -6.79 -1.79 -1.17
C VAL A 56 -6.35 -0.37 -0.84
N ILE A 57 -6.34 -0.01 0.46
CA ILE A 57 -5.92 1.30 0.95
C ILE A 57 -4.57 1.17 1.62
N ARG A 58 -3.56 1.90 1.13
CA ARG A 58 -2.19 1.81 1.64
C ARG A 58 -1.36 3.07 1.38
N GLY A 59 -0.14 3.12 1.87
CA GLY A 59 0.77 4.24 1.64
C GLY A 59 1.26 4.35 0.19
N GLU A 60 1.46 5.57 -0.29
CA GLU A 60 1.93 5.87 -1.65
C GLU A 60 3.31 5.29 -1.99
N ASP A 61 4.09 4.90 -0.99
CA ASP A 61 5.38 4.22 -1.16
C ASP A 61 5.28 2.82 -1.80
N LEU A 62 4.07 2.28 -1.88
CA LEU A 62 3.79 1.02 -2.57
C LEU A 62 3.15 1.21 -3.95
N PHE A 63 2.95 2.44 -4.39
CA PHE A 63 2.29 2.72 -5.67
C PHE A 63 2.99 2.06 -6.87
N ASP A 64 4.30 2.23 -7.00
CA ASP A 64 5.09 1.70 -8.12
C ASP A 64 5.05 0.15 -8.19
N PHE A 65 4.82 -0.50 -7.05
CA PHE A 65 4.70 -1.96 -6.98
C PHE A 65 3.29 -2.50 -7.24
N THR A 66 2.30 -1.64 -7.44
CA THR A 66 0.93 -2.06 -7.74
C THR A 66 0.85 -2.88 -9.01
N SER A 67 1.64 -2.52 -10.03
CA SER A 67 1.73 -3.25 -11.28
C SER A 67 2.17 -4.71 -11.10
N VAL A 68 3.02 -5.01 -10.12
CA VAL A 68 3.43 -6.39 -9.77
C VAL A 68 2.20 -7.20 -9.33
N GLN A 69 1.40 -6.65 -8.42
CA GLN A 69 0.21 -7.33 -7.91
C GLN A 69 -0.83 -7.51 -9.01
N VAL A 70 -1.04 -6.51 -9.86
CA VAL A 70 -1.96 -6.59 -11.01
C VAL A 70 -1.53 -7.67 -12.00
N ILE A 71 -0.23 -7.81 -12.26
CA ILE A 71 0.31 -8.89 -13.08
C ILE A 71 0.06 -10.25 -12.42
N LEU A 72 0.33 -10.39 -11.13
CA LEU A 72 0.09 -11.64 -10.40
C LEU A 72 -1.40 -12.00 -10.38
N GLN A 73 -2.27 -11.04 -10.11
CA GLN A 73 -3.72 -11.22 -10.16
C GLN A 73 -4.16 -11.74 -11.52
N HIS A 74 -3.66 -11.16 -12.60
CA HIS A 74 -3.98 -11.62 -13.95
C HIS A 74 -3.47 -13.03 -14.25
N LEU A 75 -2.22 -13.36 -13.84
CA LEU A 75 -1.62 -14.68 -14.08
C LEU A 75 -2.35 -15.82 -13.36
N PHE A 76 -3.03 -15.50 -12.27
CA PHE A 76 -3.76 -16.45 -11.45
C PHE A 76 -5.29 -16.32 -11.56
N ASP A 77 -5.78 -15.58 -12.56
CA ASP A 77 -7.22 -15.33 -12.79
C ASP A 77 -7.94 -14.76 -11.54
N LEU A 78 -7.24 -13.94 -10.75
CA LEU A 78 -7.78 -13.28 -9.57
C LEU A 78 -8.38 -11.91 -9.92
N PRO A 79 -9.39 -11.43 -9.17
CA PRO A 79 -9.95 -10.11 -9.37
C PRO A 79 -8.93 -9.00 -9.04
N THR A 80 -8.95 -7.92 -9.82
CA THR A 80 -8.14 -6.73 -9.52
C THR A 80 -8.98 -5.75 -8.71
N PRO A 81 -8.58 -5.42 -7.46
CA PRO A 81 -9.28 -4.45 -6.62
C PRO A 81 -9.06 -3.01 -7.12
N THR A 82 -9.86 -2.08 -6.62
CA THR A 82 -9.57 -0.65 -6.69
C THR A 82 -8.50 -0.31 -5.67
N TYR A 83 -7.50 0.47 -6.07
CA TYR A 83 -6.42 0.92 -5.18
C TYR A 83 -6.65 2.36 -4.72
N HIS A 84 -6.20 2.64 -3.49
CA HIS A 84 -6.17 3.98 -2.93
C HIS A 84 -4.86 4.20 -2.18
N HIS A 85 -3.93 4.92 -2.80
CA HIS A 85 -2.65 5.24 -2.16
C HIS A 85 -2.75 6.60 -1.47
N HIS A 86 -2.69 6.58 -0.13
CA HIS A 86 -2.70 7.80 0.67
C HIS A 86 -1.29 8.37 0.84
N PRO A 87 -1.14 9.70 1.01
CA PRO A 87 0.14 10.35 1.29
C PRO A 87 0.79 9.77 2.55
N LEU A 88 2.13 9.72 2.56
CA LEU A 88 2.88 9.31 3.75
C LEU A 88 2.82 10.38 4.81
N ILE A 89 2.51 9.97 6.04
CA ILE A 89 2.58 10.86 7.19
C ILE A 89 4.04 11.14 7.53
N ARG A 90 4.36 12.42 7.66
CA ARG A 90 5.71 12.92 7.94
C ARG A 90 5.72 13.72 9.23
N ASP A 91 6.88 13.78 9.88
CA ASP A 91 7.09 14.66 11.01
C ASP A 91 7.35 16.12 10.56
N ASP A 92 7.53 17.02 11.54
CA ASP A 92 7.79 18.45 11.30
C ASP A 92 9.09 18.71 10.53
N GLN A 93 9.98 17.73 10.43
CA GLN A 93 11.22 17.79 9.66
C GLN A 93 11.06 17.18 8.25
N GLY A 94 9.84 16.75 7.90
CA GLY A 94 9.54 16.10 6.63
C GLY A 94 9.96 14.64 6.54
N LYS A 95 10.44 14.02 7.65
CA LYS A 95 10.82 12.62 7.69
C LYS A 95 9.58 11.73 7.83
N ARG A 96 9.53 10.66 7.06
CA ARG A 96 8.45 9.66 7.15
C ARG A 96 8.41 9.06 8.56
N LEU A 97 7.22 8.99 9.15
CA LEU A 97 7.01 8.28 10.40
C LEU A 97 7.20 6.77 10.18
N ALA A 98 8.17 6.18 10.87
CA ALA A 98 8.45 4.75 10.78
C ALA A 98 8.78 4.17 12.16
N LYS A 99 8.44 2.90 12.39
CA LYS A 99 8.70 2.21 13.66
C LYS A 99 10.18 2.22 14.08
N ARG A 100 11.11 2.28 13.12
CA ARG A 100 12.55 2.30 13.36
C ARG A 100 13.05 3.58 14.01
N ASP A 101 12.31 4.67 13.89
CA ASP A 101 12.72 6.01 14.31
C ASP A 101 12.03 6.45 15.59
N ASP A 102 11.62 5.50 16.45
CA ASP A 102 10.85 5.76 17.66
C ASP A 102 9.63 6.68 17.40
N ALA A 103 9.07 6.56 16.21
CA ALA A 103 7.91 7.32 15.81
C ALA A 103 6.82 7.15 16.88
N ARG A 104 6.28 8.25 17.33
CA ARG A 104 5.27 8.29 18.40
C ARG A 104 4.10 7.39 18.04
N ALA A 105 4.00 6.25 18.71
CA ALA A 105 2.83 5.38 18.59
C ALA A 105 1.58 6.14 19.06
N ILE A 106 0.42 5.82 18.48
CA ILE A 106 -0.88 6.40 18.92
C ILE A 106 -1.09 6.24 20.42
N ALA A 107 -0.60 5.15 21.01
CA ALA A 107 -0.64 4.92 22.45
C ALA A 107 0.03 6.04 23.27
N LYS A 108 1.14 6.62 22.77
CA LYS A 108 1.83 7.73 23.43
C LYS A 108 0.99 9.01 23.41
N TYR A 109 0.44 9.36 22.26
CA TYR A 109 -0.48 10.50 22.15
C TYR A 109 -1.69 10.34 23.08
N ARG A 110 -2.25 9.13 23.15
CA ARG A 110 -3.35 8.81 24.08
C ARG A 110 -2.95 8.98 25.54
N ALA A 111 -1.77 8.54 25.94
CA ALA A 111 -1.24 8.71 27.30
C ALA A 111 -1.01 10.19 27.64
N GLU A 112 -0.71 11.04 26.66
CA GLU A 112 -0.56 12.49 26.78
C GLU A 112 -1.92 13.24 26.69
N GLY A 113 -3.04 12.52 26.59
CA GLY A 113 -4.40 13.08 26.61
C GLY A 113 -4.98 13.43 25.23
N ALA A 114 -4.30 13.07 24.14
CA ALA A 114 -4.84 13.31 22.79
C ALA A 114 -6.08 12.45 22.51
N THR A 115 -7.09 13.07 21.92
CA THR A 115 -8.32 12.43 21.49
C THR A 115 -8.19 11.87 20.07
N PRO A 116 -9.06 10.96 19.63
CA PRO A 116 -9.14 10.55 18.22
C PRO A 116 -9.28 11.72 17.25
N ALA A 117 -10.02 12.76 17.60
CA ALA A 117 -10.18 13.97 16.80
C ALA A 117 -8.86 14.75 16.63
N ASP A 118 -8.03 14.79 17.66
CA ASP A 118 -6.69 15.40 17.59
C ASP A 118 -5.79 14.64 16.63
N ILE A 119 -5.77 13.30 16.69
CA ILE A 119 -4.99 12.46 15.78
C ILE A 119 -5.48 12.65 14.34
N ARG A 120 -6.79 12.65 14.10
CA ARG A 120 -7.34 12.89 12.74
C ARG A 120 -6.88 14.25 12.19
N ARG A 121 -6.91 15.30 13.00
CA ARG A 121 -6.45 16.64 12.64
C ARG A 121 -4.96 16.67 12.30
N MET A 122 -4.11 15.98 13.10
CA MET A 122 -2.67 15.90 12.88
C MET A 122 -2.32 15.24 11.53
N VAL A 123 -3.13 14.32 11.05
CA VAL A 123 -2.92 13.63 9.77
C VAL A 123 -3.77 14.18 8.63
N GLY A 124 -4.43 15.32 8.84
CA GLY A 124 -5.21 16.00 7.80
C GLY A 124 -6.55 15.34 7.45
N LEU A 125 -7.06 14.46 8.32
CA LEU A 125 -8.37 13.85 8.11
C LEU A 125 -9.50 14.71 8.70
N PRO A 126 -10.66 14.79 8.03
CA PRO A 126 -11.82 15.50 8.58
C PRO A 126 -12.30 14.82 9.86
N ASN A 127 -12.85 15.59 10.78
CA ASN A 127 -13.60 15.01 11.90
C ASN A 127 -14.88 14.37 11.38
N PRO A 128 -15.32 13.26 11.99
CA PRO A 128 -16.57 12.61 11.65
C PRO A 128 -17.75 13.51 11.94
#